data_d47332c3cf11197e159b4a3919f10eac
#
_entry.id   d47332c3cf11197e159b4a3919f10eac
#
_cell.length_a   1.000
_cell.length_b   1.000
_cell.length_c   1.000
_cell.angle_alpha   90.00
_cell.angle_beta   90.00
_cell.angle_gamma   90.00
#
_symmetry.space_group_name_H-M   'P 1'
#
loop_
_entity.id
_entity.type
_entity.pdbx_description
1 polymer ?
#
loop_
_entity_poly.entity_id
_entity_poly.type
_entity_poly.pdbx_seq_one_letter_code
_entity_poly.pdbx_strand_id
1 'polypeptide(L)'
;MMWLLPAIVGMAMLLSCSGESARVKTEESRRADQTGSAAIEFAPPSPETILGSQLGEQIRLGYEIVVNTQEYARPYVGNRLNCTNCHLDGGLNPNAASFVGLATIYPEYRPRSGKVNTLADRVNECMERSLNGRAFPPDSSKLQAVVAYITWLSRGVPTGAKISWRGLQRIES
;
A
#
# COMPACT_ATOMS: atom_id res chain seq x y z
N MET A 1 79.79 -1.80 -45.94
CA MET A 1 79.10 -2.49 -44.81
C MET A 1 78.00 -1.58 -44.33
N MET A 2 76.81 -1.89 -44.72
CA MET A 2 75.62 -1.03 -44.56
C MET A 2 74.66 -1.72 -43.56
N TRP A 3 74.44 -1.12 -42.45
CA TRP A 3 73.54 -1.68 -41.45
C TRP A 3 72.14 -1.03 -41.62
N LEU A 4 71.18 -1.85 -41.96
CA LEU A 4 69.77 -1.49 -42.02
C LEU A 4 69.14 -1.75 -40.60
N LEU A 5 68.57 -0.72 -40.00
CA LEU A 5 67.72 -0.82 -38.86
C LEU A 5 66.26 -0.97 -39.28
N PRO A 6 65.48 -1.89 -38.72
CA PRO A 6 64.06 -1.94 -39.00
C PRO A 6 63.28 -0.95 -38.11
N ALA A 7 62.32 -0.25 -38.76
CA ALA A 7 61.34 0.62 -38.10
C ALA A 7 60.27 -0.21 -37.39
N ILE A 8 60.12 0.02 -36.09
CA ILE A 8 59.04 -0.55 -35.29
C ILE A 8 57.79 0.39 -35.44
N VAL A 9 56.79 -0.10 -36.14
CA VAL A 9 55.47 0.57 -36.19
C VAL A 9 54.72 0.18 -34.93
N GLY A 10 54.62 1.12 -34.02
CA GLY A 10 53.79 1.00 -32.83
C GLY A 10 52.31 1.26 -33.15
N MET A 11 51.50 0.21 -33.19
CA MET A 11 50.03 0.30 -33.34
C MET A 11 49.42 0.63 -31.97
N ALA A 12 49.01 1.87 -31.76
CA ALA A 12 48.28 2.30 -30.58
C ALA A 12 46.83 1.78 -30.68
N MET A 13 46.50 0.74 -29.88
CA MET A 13 45.12 0.36 -29.61
C MET A 13 44.49 1.39 -28.66
N LEU A 14 43.66 2.28 -29.21
CA LEU A 14 42.75 3.08 -28.43
C LEU A 14 41.56 2.20 -28.02
N LEU A 15 41.58 1.70 -26.78
CA LEU A 15 40.39 1.06 -26.19
C LEU A 15 39.30 2.13 -25.99
N SER A 16 38.28 2.03 -26.80
CA SER A 16 37.03 2.82 -26.68
C SER A 16 36.18 2.21 -25.58
N CYS A 17 36.40 2.61 -24.34
CA CYS A 17 35.68 2.11 -23.13
C CYS A 17 34.46 2.95 -22.72
N SER A 18 33.94 3.84 -23.60
CA SER A 18 32.92 4.81 -23.23
C SER A 18 31.49 4.41 -23.63
N GLY A 19 31.28 3.37 -24.43
CA GLY A 19 29.96 3.02 -24.95
C GLY A 19 29.18 1.97 -24.17
N GLU A 20 29.85 1.14 -23.40
CA GLU A 20 29.27 -0.04 -22.76
C GLU A 20 28.55 0.31 -21.41
N SER A 21 29.12 1.22 -20.66
CA SER A 21 28.52 1.64 -19.37
C SER A 21 27.21 2.42 -19.55
N ALA A 22 27.05 3.16 -20.64
CA ALA A 22 25.81 3.86 -20.94
C ALA A 22 24.70 2.92 -21.46
N ARG A 23 25.07 1.87 -22.22
CA ARG A 23 24.12 0.85 -22.70
C ARG A 23 23.59 -0.03 -21.57
N VAL A 24 24.44 -0.43 -20.62
CA VAL A 24 24.03 -1.24 -19.46
C VAL A 24 23.04 -0.47 -18.59
N LYS A 25 23.29 0.82 -18.32
CA LYS A 25 22.35 1.66 -17.55
C LYS A 25 21.00 1.89 -18.24
N THR A 26 20.97 1.94 -19.57
CA THR A 26 19.73 2.10 -20.34
C THR A 26 18.92 0.80 -20.42
N GLU A 27 19.57 -0.35 -20.47
CA GLU A 27 18.89 -1.65 -20.43
C GLU A 27 18.38 -2.01 -19.05
N GLU A 28 19.13 -1.70 -18.00
CA GLU A 28 18.68 -1.89 -16.62
C GLU A 28 17.50 -0.96 -16.28
N SER A 29 17.53 0.29 -16.76
CA SER A 29 16.40 1.21 -16.65
C SER A 29 15.18 0.77 -17.47
N ARG A 30 15.38 0.18 -18.65
CA ARG A 30 14.28 -0.39 -19.45
C ARG A 30 13.74 -1.69 -18.89
N ARG A 31 14.57 -2.54 -18.27
CA ARG A 31 14.11 -3.73 -17.55
C ARG A 31 13.35 -3.37 -16.28
N ALA A 32 13.76 -2.34 -15.54
CA ALA A 32 13.02 -1.82 -14.40
C ALA A 32 11.66 -1.24 -14.81
N ASP A 33 11.54 -0.66 -16.00
CA ASP A 33 10.28 -0.16 -16.55
C ASP A 33 9.42 -1.28 -17.19
N GLN A 34 10.04 -2.36 -17.68
CA GLN A 34 9.36 -3.54 -18.25
C GLN A 34 8.99 -4.62 -17.21
N THR A 35 9.48 -4.56 -15.97
CA THR A 35 8.81 -5.17 -14.82
C THR A 35 7.56 -4.34 -14.49
N GLY A 36 6.92 -3.89 -15.57
CA GLY A 36 5.70 -3.15 -15.60
C GLY A 36 4.74 -3.75 -14.62
N SER A 37 4.33 -2.92 -13.71
CA SER A 37 3.22 -3.08 -12.82
C SER A 37 2.13 -3.92 -13.50
N ALA A 38 2.24 -5.25 -13.40
CA ALA A 38 1.12 -6.12 -13.71
C ALA A 38 -0.03 -5.54 -12.87
N ALA A 39 -1.13 -5.19 -13.53
CA ALA A 39 -2.28 -4.62 -12.86
C ALA A 39 -2.66 -5.59 -11.74
N ILE A 40 -2.57 -5.12 -10.49
CA ILE A 40 -2.92 -5.94 -9.33
C ILE A 40 -4.40 -6.20 -9.44
N GLU A 41 -4.78 -7.47 -9.39
CA GLU A 41 -6.18 -7.87 -9.39
C GLU A 41 -6.82 -7.58 -8.03
N PHE A 42 -8.08 -7.16 -8.05
CA PHE A 42 -8.88 -7.02 -6.85
C PHE A 42 -9.30 -8.41 -6.36
N ALA A 43 -8.56 -8.95 -5.41
CA ALA A 43 -8.78 -10.29 -4.86
C ALA A 43 -8.76 -10.24 -3.32
N PRO A 44 -9.89 -9.88 -2.67
CA PRO A 44 -9.97 -9.92 -1.21
C PRO A 44 -9.81 -11.36 -0.71
N PRO A 45 -9.12 -11.57 0.42
CA PRO A 45 -9.04 -12.89 1.02
C PRO A 45 -10.43 -13.37 1.47
N SER A 46 -10.70 -14.66 1.29
CA SER A 46 -11.95 -15.27 1.74
C SER A 46 -12.02 -15.33 3.28
N PRO A 47 -13.18 -15.00 3.90
CA PRO A 47 -13.37 -15.06 5.35
C PRO A 47 -13.04 -16.40 5.97
N GLU A 48 -13.20 -17.51 5.22
CA GLU A 48 -12.86 -18.86 5.68
C GLU A 48 -11.35 -19.03 5.91
N THR A 49 -10.52 -18.15 5.34
CA THR A 49 -9.07 -18.17 5.56
C THR A 49 -8.64 -17.53 6.88
N ILE A 50 -9.57 -16.98 7.66
CA ILE A 50 -9.29 -16.47 8.99
C ILE A 50 -9.11 -17.64 9.95
N LEU A 51 -7.86 -17.86 10.36
CA LEU A 51 -7.49 -18.95 11.24
C LEU A 51 -8.20 -18.85 12.61
N GLY A 52 -8.47 -20.00 13.24
CA GLY A 52 -8.94 -20.09 14.62
C GLY A 52 -7.80 -19.81 15.62
N SER A 53 -7.28 -18.59 15.64
CA SER A 53 -6.17 -18.15 16.47
C SER A 53 -6.49 -16.80 17.12
N GLN A 54 -5.71 -16.40 18.12
CA GLN A 54 -5.85 -15.07 18.75
C GLN A 54 -5.82 -13.94 17.72
N LEU A 55 -4.96 -14.01 16.71
CA LEU A 55 -4.95 -13.05 15.61
C LEU A 55 -6.24 -13.11 14.79
N GLY A 56 -6.76 -14.31 14.52
CA GLY A 56 -8.01 -14.47 13.80
C GLY A 56 -9.21 -13.90 14.57
N GLU A 57 -9.22 -14.00 15.89
CA GLU A 57 -10.23 -13.36 16.75
C GLU A 57 -10.15 -11.82 16.67
N GLN A 58 -8.93 -11.27 16.65
CA GLN A 58 -8.73 -9.84 16.46
C GLN A 58 -9.20 -9.37 15.08
N ILE A 59 -8.96 -10.14 14.02
CA ILE A 59 -9.43 -9.83 12.66
C ILE A 59 -10.96 -9.82 12.62
N ARG A 60 -11.62 -10.80 13.23
CA ARG A 60 -13.10 -10.86 13.33
C ARG A 60 -13.66 -9.69 14.12
N LEU A 61 -13.06 -9.37 15.27
CA LEU A 61 -13.45 -8.19 16.06
C LEU A 61 -13.30 -6.90 15.22
N GLY A 62 -12.23 -6.79 14.43
CA GLY A 62 -12.02 -5.66 13.52
C GLY A 62 -13.13 -5.52 12.48
N TYR A 63 -13.55 -6.64 11.87
CA TYR A 63 -14.71 -6.68 10.98
C TYR A 63 -15.98 -6.22 11.69
N GLU A 64 -16.30 -6.75 12.87
CA GLU A 64 -17.49 -6.35 13.64
C GLU A 64 -17.48 -4.86 13.98
N ILE A 65 -16.33 -4.31 14.39
CA ILE A 65 -16.21 -2.87 14.62
C ILE A 65 -16.49 -2.07 13.34
N VAL A 66 -16.02 -2.53 12.20
CA VAL A 66 -16.21 -1.84 10.90
C VAL A 66 -17.68 -1.84 10.48
N VAL A 67 -18.37 -2.98 10.58
CA VAL A 67 -19.76 -3.10 10.13
C VAL A 67 -20.78 -2.60 11.15
N ASN A 68 -20.47 -2.74 12.44
CA ASN A 68 -21.34 -2.40 13.58
C ASN A 68 -20.63 -1.42 14.54
N THR A 69 -20.04 -0.32 14.01
CA THR A 69 -19.27 0.64 14.79
C THR A 69 -20.08 1.22 15.97
N GLN A 70 -21.38 1.43 15.75
CA GLN A 70 -22.30 1.93 16.79
C GLN A 70 -22.43 0.99 17.98
N GLU A 71 -22.26 -0.31 17.78
CA GLU A 71 -22.34 -1.30 18.85
C GLU A 71 -20.97 -1.51 19.49
N TYR A 72 -19.96 -1.81 18.70
CA TYR A 72 -18.65 -2.23 19.20
C TYR A 72 -17.74 -1.07 19.61
N ALA A 73 -18.02 0.14 19.12
CA ALA A 73 -17.21 1.33 19.41
C ALA A 73 -18.00 2.55 19.88
N ARG A 74 -19.20 2.34 20.43
CA ARG A 74 -20.14 3.40 20.85
C ARG A 74 -19.51 4.57 21.57
N PRO A 75 -18.60 4.40 22.56
CA PRO A 75 -18.00 5.52 23.27
C PRO A 75 -17.11 6.43 22.41
N TYR A 76 -16.76 6.00 21.21
CA TYR A 76 -15.84 6.68 20.30
C TYR A 76 -16.51 7.33 19.09
N VAL A 77 -17.82 7.18 18.92
CA VAL A 77 -18.59 7.76 17.81
C VAL A 77 -19.50 8.88 18.28
N GLY A 78 -19.55 9.97 17.52
CA GLY A 78 -20.35 11.15 17.80
C GLY A 78 -21.59 11.32 16.90
N ASN A 79 -21.76 10.45 15.91
CA ASN A 79 -22.92 10.41 15.02
C ASN A 79 -23.51 8.99 14.94
N ARG A 80 -24.38 8.72 13.97
CA ARG A 80 -25.02 7.40 13.77
C ARG A 80 -24.44 6.57 12.64
N LEU A 81 -23.25 6.94 12.13
CA LEU A 81 -22.61 6.21 11.04
C LEU A 81 -21.76 5.07 11.57
N ASN A 82 -21.65 4.03 10.77
CA ASN A 82 -20.65 2.96 10.88
C ASN A 82 -19.56 3.19 9.83
N CYS A 83 -18.39 2.59 9.97
CA CYS A 83 -17.35 2.66 8.95
C CYS A 83 -17.85 2.16 7.59
N THR A 84 -18.66 1.10 7.60
CA THR A 84 -19.25 0.50 6.40
C THR A 84 -20.22 1.41 5.64
N ASN A 85 -20.69 2.53 6.22
CA ASN A 85 -21.51 3.49 5.48
C ASN A 85 -20.71 4.22 4.37
N CYS A 86 -19.41 4.32 4.51
CA CYS A 86 -18.51 4.88 3.50
C CYS A 86 -17.64 3.80 2.84
N HIS A 87 -17.25 2.78 3.61
CA HIS A 87 -16.46 1.64 3.16
C HIS A 87 -17.39 0.45 2.96
N LEU A 88 -18.19 0.52 1.87
CA LEU A 88 -19.28 -0.43 1.64
C LEU A 88 -18.81 -1.89 1.71
N ASP A 89 -19.73 -2.76 2.18
CA ASP A 89 -19.50 -4.18 2.36
C ASP A 89 -18.28 -4.47 3.27
N GLY A 90 -18.21 -3.78 4.40
CA GLY A 90 -17.08 -3.92 5.32
C GLY A 90 -15.73 -3.51 4.74
N GLY A 91 -15.71 -2.72 3.67
CA GLY A 91 -14.51 -2.32 2.95
C GLY A 91 -14.12 -3.26 1.80
N LEU A 92 -14.98 -4.21 1.43
CA LEU A 92 -14.76 -5.15 0.33
C LEU A 92 -15.19 -4.60 -1.04
N ASN A 93 -15.97 -3.53 -1.09
CA ASN A 93 -16.44 -2.97 -2.36
C ASN A 93 -15.34 -2.14 -3.04
N PRO A 94 -14.88 -2.50 -4.27
CA PRO A 94 -13.79 -1.81 -4.97
C PRO A 94 -14.14 -0.37 -5.39
N ASN A 95 -15.43 -0.01 -5.44
CA ASN A 95 -15.90 1.30 -5.89
C ASN A 95 -16.18 2.27 -4.72
N ALA A 96 -15.98 1.86 -3.47
CA ALA A 96 -16.35 2.60 -2.28
C ALA A 96 -15.22 2.62 -1.24
N ALA A 97 -14.09 3.25 -1.58
CA ALA A 97 -12.94 3.40 -0.69
C ALA A 97 -12.53 2.09 -0.01
N SER A 98 -12.34 1.04 -0.81
CA SER A 98 -12.06 -0.32 -0.33
C SER A 98 -10.87 -0.37 0.63
N PHE A 99 -10.94 -1.31 1.58
CA PHE A 99 -9.84 -1.64 2.48
C PHE A 99 -8.85 -2.65 1.89
N VAL A 100 -9.21 -3.32 0.79
CA VAL A 100 -8.35 -4.31 0.13
C VAL A 100 -7.06 -3.64 -0.35
N GLY A 101 -5.93 -4.11 0.12
CA GLY A 101 -4.62 -3.53 -0.18
C GLY A 101 -4.28 -2.23 0.58
N LEU A 102 -5.21 -1.67 1.36
CA LEU A 102 -5.02 -0.35 1.98
C LEU A 102 -3.82 -0.30 2.93
N ALA A 103 -3.53 -1.37 3.66
CA ALA A 103 -2.39 -1.38 4.60
C ALA A 103 -1.03 -1.29 3.91
N THR A 104 -0.93 -1.66 2.63
CA THR A 104 0.36 -1.68 1.90
C THR A 104 0.88 -0.31 1.50
N ILE A 105 0.04 0.73 1.59
CA ILE A 105 0.41 2.11 1.29
C ILE A 105 0.82 2.93 2.53
N TYR A 106 0.65 2.36 3.73
CA TYR A 106 1.06 3.00 4.97
C TYR A 106 2.43 2.49 5.43
N PRO A 107 3.26 3.36 6.08
CA PRO A 107 3.01 4.78 6.40
C PRO A 107 3.03 5.69 5.15
N GLU A 108 2.16 6.71 5.12
CA GLU A 108 2.01 7.61 3.99
C GLU A 108 2.05 9.08 4.45
N TYR A 109 2.74 9.96 3.70
CA TYR A 109 2.65 11.40 3.94
C TYR A 109 1.27 11.93 3.56
N ARG A 110 0.64 12.64 4.47
CA ARG A 110 -0.69 13.21 4.32
C ARG A 110 -0.61 14.74 4.28
N PRO A 111 -0.79 15.39 3.11
CA PRO A 111 -0.73 16.86 3.00
C PRO A 111 -1.69 17.56 3.97
N ARG A 112 -2.85 16.99 4.21
CA ARG A 112 -3.88 17.57 5.10
C ARG A 112 -3.46 17.64 6.56
N SER A 113 -2.68 16.68 7.05
CA SER A 113 -2.14 16.67 8.42
C SER A 113 -0.72 17.20 8.50
N GLY A 114 -0.04 17.38 7.34
CA GLY A 114 1.36 17.83 7.25
C GLY A 114 2.37 16.82 7.80
N LYS A 115 2.00 15.56 7.97
CA LYS A 115 2.85 14.53 8.58
C LYS A 115 2.72 13.17 7.89
N VAL A 116 3.64 12.26 8.21
CA VAL A 116 3.55 10.86 7.85
C VAL A 116 2.60 10.18 8.85
N ASN A 117 1.53 9.59 8.33
CA ASN A 117 0.54 8.86 9.12
C ASN A 117 0.73 7.36 8.98
N THR A 118 0.54 6.63 10.06
CA THR A 118 0.35 5.19 10.06
C THR A 118 -1.09 4.82 9.68
N LEU A 119 -1.35 3.53 9.44
CA LEU A 119 -2.73 3.04 9.27
C LEU A 119 -3.59 3.31 10.52
N ALA A 120 -3.02 3.16 11.72
CA ALA A 120 -3.70 3.46 12.98
C ALA A 120 -4.09 4.95 13.08
N ASP A 121 -3.18 5.86 12.72
CA ASP A 121 -3.48 7.30 12.64
C ASP A 121 -4.64 7.55 11.68
N ARG A 122 -4.63 6.87 10.51
CA ARG A 122 -5.70 7.04 9.52
C ARG A 122 -7.05 6.55 10.00
N VAL A 123 -7.10 5.44 10.75
CA VAL A 123 -8.33 4.97 11.40
C VAL A 123 -8.84 6.03 12.39
N ASN A 124 -7.96 6.56 13.24
CA ASN A 124 -8.32 7.58 14.23
C ASN A 124 -8.77 8.89 13.59
N GLU A 125 -8.16 9.33 12.49
CA GLU A 125 -8.67 10.46 11.71
C GLU A 125 -10.12 10.25 11.23
N CYS A 126 -10.51 9.03 10.88
CA CYS A 126 -11.89 8.73 10.50
C CYS A 126 -12.83 8.75 11.70
N MET A 127 -12.40 8.24 12.86
CA MET A 127 -13.18 8.31 14.10
C MET A 127 -13.50 9.75 14.48
N GLU A 128 -12.51 10.64 14.42
CA GLU A 128 -12.67 12.04 14.80
C GLU A 128 -13.49 12.84 13.78
N ARG A 129 -13.26 12.64 12.48
CA ARG A 129 -13.87 13.45 11.43
C ARG A 129 -15.15 12.84 10.87
N SER A 130 -15.07 11.62 10.31
CA SER A 130 -16.21 11.01 9.61
C SER A 130 -17.28 10.56 10.59
N LEU A 131 -16.87 10.03 11.72
CA LEU A 131 -17.77 9.58 12.78
C LEU A 131 -18.02 10.65 13.83
N ASN A 132 -17.44 11.85 13.68
CA ASN A 132 -17.63 13.01 14.56
C ASN A 132 -17.41 12.65 16.04
N GLY A 133 -16.48 11.77 16.32
CA GLY A 133 -16.23 11.19 17.63
C GLY A 133 -14.85 11.53 18.19
N ARG A 134 -14.22 10.55 18.81
CA ARG A 134 -12.87 10.69 19.37
C ARG A 134 -11.98 9.51 18.95
N ALA A 135 -10.67 9.75 18.91
CA ALA A 135 -9.68 8.73 18.64
C ALA A 135 -9.75 7.57 19.64
N PHE A 136 -9.50 6.36 19.16
CA PHE A 136 -9.15 5.24 20.04
C PHE A 136 -7.81 5.52 20.72
N PRO A 137 -7.62 5.12 21.99
CA PRO A 137 -6.28 5.09 22.59
C PRO A 137 -5.30 4.27 21.73
N PRO A 138 -4.00 4.66 21.67
CA PRO A 138 -3.02 3.98 20.82
C PRO A 138 -2.87 2.48 21.14
N ASP A 139 -3.04 2.07 22.37
CA ASP A 139 -2.96 0.71 22.89
C ASP A 139 -4.32 -0.02 22.91
N SER A 140 -5.38 0.60 22.40
CA SER A 140 -6.72 0.05 22.40
C SER A 140 -6.80 -1.24 21.57
N SER A 141 -7.32 -2.31 22.17
CA SER A 141 -7.62 -3.55 21.45
C SER A 141 -8.56 -3.34 20.25
N LYS A 142 -9.45 -2.34 20.31
CA LYS A 142 -10.35 -1.97 19.21
C LYS A 142 -9.59 -1.38 18.03
N LEU A 143 -8.65 -0.47 18.28
CA LEU A 143 -7.80 0.08 17.24
C LEU A 143 -6.95 -1.02 16.58
N GLN A 144 -6.34 -1.86 17.42
CA GLN A 144 -5.53 -3.00 16.94
C GLN A 144 -6.37 -3.97 16.10
N ALA A 145 -7.62 -4.24 16.50
CA ALA A 145 -8.53 -5.10 15.77
C ALA A 145 -8.89 -4.53 14.38
N VAL A 146 -9.23 -3.25 14.29
CA VAL A 146 -9.51 -2.60 12.98
C VAL A 146 -8.27 -2.62 12.08
N VAL A 147 -7.09 -2.31 12.64
CA VAL A 147 -5.82 -2.37 11.91
C VAL A 147 -5.53 -3.81 11.45
N ALA A 148 -5.74 -4.82 12.30
CA ALA A 148 -5.54 -6.22 11.95
C ALA A 148 -6.48 -6.66 10.80
N TYR A 149 -7.75 -6.26 10.84
CA TYR A 149 -8.71 -6.54 9.77
C TYR A 149 -8.27 -5.92 8.43
N ILE A 150 -7.94 -4.64 8.41
CA ILE A 150 -7.51 -3.95 7.19
C ILE A 150 -6.18 -4.53 6.66
N THR A 151 -5.28 -4.91 7.56
CA THR A 151 -4.02 -5.58 7.20
C THR A 151 -4.27 -6.96 6.60
N TRP A 152 -5.20 -7.71 7.18
CA TRP A 152 -5.59 -9.01 6.65
C TRP A 152 -6.21 -8.90 5.24
N LEU A 153 -7.05 -7.89 4.98
CA LEU A 153 -7.60 -7.58 3.65
C LEU A 153 -6.51 -7.16 2.64
N SER A 154 -5.33 -6.80 3.10
CA SER A 154 -4.22 -6.37 2.25
C SER A 154 -3.26 -7.51 1.87
N ARG A 155 -3.58 -8.76 2.24
CA ARG A 155 -2.75 -9.93 1.93
C ARG A 155 -2.64 -10.12 0.42
N GLY A 156 -1.43 -10.47 -0.04
CA GLY A 156 -1.14 -10.69 -1.45
C GLY A 156 -0.93 -9.41 -2.26
N VAL A 157 -1.18 -8.22 -1.69
CA VAL A 157 -0.89 -6.95 -2.35
C VAL A 157 0.53 -6.49 -1.94
N PRO A 158 1.46 -6.28 -2.89
CA PRO A 158 2.81 -5.83 -2.58
C PRO A 158 2.84 -4.43 -1.94
N THR A 159 3.76 -4.21 -1.01
CA THR A 159 3.97 -2.89 -0.39
C THR A 159 4.33 -1.84 -1.45
N GLY A 160 3.70 -0.68 -1.39
CA GLY A 160 3.92 0.42 -2.34
C GLY A 160 3.24 0.23 -3.71
N ALA A 161 2.45 -0.82 -3.88
CA ALA A 161 1.72 -1.07 -5.10
C ALA A 161 0.70 0.04 -5.41
N LYS A 162 0.53 0.35 -6.68
CA LYS A 162 -0.56 1.23 -7.14
C LYS A 162 -1.87 0.45 -7.18
N ILE A 163 -2.82 0.83 -6.32
CA ILE A 163 -4.13 0.19 -6.21
C ILE A 163 -5.14 1.03 -7.00
N SER A 164 -5.68 0.49 -8.09
CA SER A 164 -6.63 1.19 -8.98
C SER A 164 -7.98 1.47 -8.30
N TRP A 165 -8.38 0.64 -7.33
CA TRP A 165 -9.63 0.77 -6.57
C TRP A 165 -9.50 1.61 -5.28
N ARG A 166 -8.36 2.31 -5.09
CA ARG A 166 -8.17 3.20 -3.95
C ARG A 166 -9.08 4.43 -4.07
N GLY A 167 -9.83 4.71 -3.03
CA GLY A 167 -10.71 5.87 -2.95
C GLY A 167 -12.13 5.60 -3.45
N LEU A 168 -12.83 6.65 -3.81
CA LEU A 168 -14.16 6.58 -4.37
C LEU A 168 -14.08 6.58 -5.89
N GLN A 169 -14.91 5.80 -6.55
CA GLN A 169 -15.03 5.84 -8.00
C GLN A 169 -15.52 7.23 -8.42
N ARG A 170 -14.84 7.84 -9.38
CA ARG A 170 -15.30 9.07 -10.01
C ARG A 170 -16.31 8.73 -11.09
N ILE A 171 -17.43 9.40 -11.06
CA ILE A 171 -18.40 9.38 -12.16
C ILE A 171 -17.91 10.45 -13.14
N GLU A 172 -17.54 10.02 -14.35
CA GLU A 172 -17.25 10.97 -15.43
C GLU A 172 -18.59 11.56 -15.91
N SER A 173 -18.67 12.88 -15.86
CA SER A 173 -19.84 13.67 -16.31
C SER A 173 -19.69 14.04 -17.76
#